data_d67d7cf3e3f075f56d269e8b0923dc62
#
_entry.id   d67d7cf3e3f075f56d269e8b0923dc62
#
_cell.length_a   1.000
_cell.length_b   1.000
_cell.length_c   1.000
_cell.angle_alpha   90.00
_cell.angle_beta   90.00
_cell.angle_gamma   90.00
#
_symmetry.space_group_name_H-M   'P 1'
#
loop_
_entity.id
_entity.type
_entity.pdbx_description
1 polymer ?
#
loop_
_entity_poly.entity_id
_entity_poly.type
_entity_poly.pdbx_seq_one_letter_code
_entity_poly.pdbx_strand_id
1 'polypeptide(L)'
;MKFRSFDSFRVFEKVAKLESITFAAEELNLSKGTISYQISKLENELGFLLFDRVNSRLVLTTKGRRLWYVAESSLNQIEREINLLRGANSGTVRVGIVTTFASRWLSARLTKFFEACPDLSLKIESINSIDEFQDANFSLAILWGDTWSNFEHELLMSTSSFVMSNEEIYKQTSKLDLRMIMKTIPLMNDGFYGGHGGMQAWHRAADIGYEPSKNSLKITDSFTRLQAVIDGQGIALWDELVNEEIDEGKLFYISDIKLEGFGYHLVYKNKSSLSFEEQQFRKWIMKELEG
;
A
#
# COMPACT_ATOMS: atom_id res chain seq x y z
N MET A 1 -21.48 -13.88 24.72
CA MET A 1 -22.30 -13.63 23.52
C MET A 1 -22.28 -14.90 22.68
N LYS A 2 -23.40 -15.53 22.37
CA LYS A 2 -23.44 -16.73 21.50
C LYS A 2 -24.06 -16.32 20.18
N PHE A 3 -23.25 -16.15 19.15
CA PHE A 3 -23.77 -16.00 17.79
C PHE A 3 -24.44 -17.28 17.35
N ARG A 4 -25.68 -17.19 16.87
CA ARG A 4 -26.49 -18.35 16.49
C ARG A 4 -26.42 -18.72 15.03
N SER A 5 -25.86 -17.83 14.17
CA SER A 5 -25.83 -18.08 12.74
C SER A 5 -24.61 -17.40 12.07
N PHE A 6 -23.74 -18.22 11.53
CA PHE A 6 -22.62 -17.79 10.69
C PHE A 6 -23.11 -17.25 9.32
N ASP A 7 -24.24 -17.77 8.84
CA ASP A 7 -24.83 -17.34 7.57
C ASP A 7 -25.21 -15.86 7.57
N SER A 8 -25.65 -15.32 8.72
CA SER A 8 -25.99 -13.90 8.81
C SER A 8 -24.79 -13.00 8.61
N PHE A 9 -23.57 -13.41 9.02
CA PHE A 9 -22.34 -12.66 8.75
C PHE A 9 -21.95 -12.71 7.27
N ARG A 10 -22.14 -13.84 6.61
CA ARG A 10 -21.89 -13.99 5.17
C ARG A 10 -22.84 -13.10 4.35
N VAL A 11 -24.11 -13.06 4.73
CA VAL A 11 -25.10 -12.17 4.12
C VAL A 11 -24.72 -10.70 4.36
N PHE A 12 -24.33 -10.35 5.60
CA PHE A 12 -23.92 -9.01 5.96
C PHE A 12 -22.70 -8.55 5.12
N GLU A 13 -21.65 -9.37 5.05
CA GLU A 13 -20.44 -9.08 4.24
C GLU A 13 -20.83 -8.77 2.78
N LYS A 14 -21.67 -9.62 2.18
CA LYS A 14 -22.05 -9.48 0.78
C LYS A 14 -22.90 -8.22 0.54
N VAL A 15 -23.87 -7.93 1.42
CA VAL A 15 -24.67 -6.70 1.32
C VAL A 15 -23.82 -5.45 1.53
N ALA A 16 -22.85 -5.48 2.44
CA ALA A 16 -21.93 -4.37 2.69
C ALA A 16 -21.03 -4.09 1.48
N LYS A 17 -20.51 -5.15 0.85
CA LYS A 17 -19.64 -5.06 -0.32
C LYS A 17 -20.36 -4.51 -1.56
N LEU A 18 -21.61 -4.93 -1.78
CA LEU A 18 -22.39 -4.54 -2.95
C LEU A 18 -23.27 -3.30 -2.73
N GLU A 19 -23.36 -2.82 -1.49
CA GLU A 19 -24.25 -1.73 -1.06
C GLU A 19 -25.70 -1.90 -1.55
N SER A 20 -26.11 -3.16 -1.79
CA SER A 20 -27.39 -3.51 -2.42
C SER A 20 -27.92 -4.86 -1.96
N ILE A 21 -29.13 -4.85 -1.37
CA ILE A 21 -29.86 -6.06 -1.03
C ILE A 21 -30.22 -6.85 -2.29
N THR A 22 -30.53 -6.20 -3.39
CA THR A 22 -30.93 -6.85 -4.65
C THR A 22 -29.77 -7.64 -5.23
N PHE A 23 -28.63 -7.02 -5.43
CA PHE A 23 -27.46 -7.68 -5.98
C PHE A 23 -26.90 -8.76 -5.04
N ALA A 24 -26.93 -8.53 -3.72
CA ALA A 24 -26.56 -9.56 -2.76
C ALA A 24 -27.48 -10.78 -2.80
N ALA A 25 -28.77 -10.57 -3.01
CA ALA A 25 -29.76 -11.66 -3.15
C ALA A 25 -29.48 -12.50 -4.41
N GLU A 26 -29.16 -11.86 -5.54
CA GLU A 26 -28.79 -12.53 -6.78
C GLU A 26 -27.50 -13.35 -6.63
N GLU A 27 -26.43 -12.77 -6.07
CA GLU A 27 -25.16 -13.48 -5.88
C GLU A 27 -25.24 -14.64 -4.89
N LEU A 28 -26.07 -14.50 -3.85
CA LEU A 28 -26.24 -15.56 -2.84
C LEU A 28 -27.33 -16.56 -3.20
N ASN A 29 -28.03 -16.40 -4.32
CA ASN A 29 -29.20 -17.20 -4.71
C ASN A 29 -30.28 -17.25 -3.61
N LEU A 30 -30.54 -16.10 -2.97
CA LEU A 30 -31.53 -15.94 -1.92
C LEU A 30 -32.61 -14.92 -2.33
N SER A 31 -33.76 -14.96 -1.65
CA SER A 31 -34.76 -13.92 -1.82
C SER A 31 -34.34 -12.61 -1.11
N LYS A 32 -34.76 -11.43 -1.60
CA LYS A 32 -34.58 -10.14 -0.92
C LYS A 32 -35.14 -10.17 0.51
N GLY A 33 -36.25 -10.87 0.73
CA GLY A 33 -36.88 -11.05 2.03
C GLY A 33 -35.96 -11.83 2.97
N THR A 34 -35.30 -12.89 2.48
CA THR A 34 -34.34 -13.68 3.25
C THR A 34 -33.13 -12.83 3.64
N ILE A 35 -32.57 -12.05 2.71
CA ILE A 35 -31.44 -11.14 2.98
C ILE A 35 -31.84 -10.13 4.07
N SER A 36 -32.96 -9.43 3.90
CA SER A 36 -33.46 -8.45 4.88
C SER A 36 -33.67 -9.08 6.25
N TYR A 37 -34.25 -10.27 6.31
CA TYR A 37 -34.46 -11.01 7.55
C TYR A 37 -33.12 -11.34 8.23
N GLN A 38 -32.14 -11.84 7.49
CA GLN A 38 -30.83 -12.19 8.05
C GLN A 38 -30.08 -10.96 8.60
N ILE A 39 -30.16 -9.83 7.89
CA ILE A 39 -29.58 -8.56 8.38
C ILE A 39 -30.27 -8.11 9.65
N SER A 40 -31.60 -8.03 9.67
CA SER A 40 -32.35 -7.60 10.85
C SER A 40 -32.12 -8.54 12.04
N LYS A 41 -32.01 -9.84 11.81
CA LYS A 41 -31.67 -10.82 12.84
C LYS A 41 -30.29 -10.55 13.43
N LEU A 42 -29.28 -10.31 12.57
CA LEU A 42 -27.93 -9.99 13.03
C LEU A 42 -27.90 -8.70 13.83
N GLU A 43 -28.54 -7.64 13.35
CA GLU A 43 -28.63 -6.35 14.05
C GLU A 43 -29.29 -6.50 15.43
N ASN A 44 -30.35 -7.29 15.53
CA ASN A 44 -31.02 -7.59 16.81
C ASN A 44 -30.10 -8.38 17.77
N GLU A 45 -29.35 -9.37 17.27
CA GLU A 45 -28.37 -10.11 18.07
C GLU A 45 -27.20 -9.22 18.56
N LEU A 46 -26.78 -8.26 17.73
CA LEU A 46 -25.69 -7.32 18.03
C LEU A 46 -26.14 -6.16 18.94
N GLY A 47 -27.42 -5.80 18.90
CA GLY A 47 -27.97 -4.65 19.64
C GLY A 47 -27.64 -3.29 19.02
N PHE A 48 -27.25 -3.26 17.75
CA PHE A 48 -27.02 -2.03 17.00
C PHE A 48 -27.22 -2.26 15.50
N LEU A 49 -27.52 -1.17 14.77
CA LEU A 49 -27.70 -1.20 13.32
C LEU A 49 -26.37 -1.28 12.61
N LEU A 50 -26.33 -2.08 11.56
CA LEU A 50 -25.20 -2.24 10.63
C LEU A 50 -25.35 -1.33 9.41
N PHE A 51 -26.60 -1.11 9.01
CA PHE A 51 -26.97 -0.25 7.88
C PHE A 51 -27.90 0.85 8.29
N ASP A 52 -27.82 1.95 7.55
CA ASP A 52 -28.73 3.08 7.61
C ASP A 52 -29.31 3.37 6.21
N ARG A 53 -30.37 4.15 6.14
CA ARG A 53 -30.98 4.59 4.87
C ARG A 53 -30.81 6.10 4.72
N VAL A 54 -29.95 6.48 3.79
CA VAL A 54 -29.72 7.87 3.44
C VAL A 54 -30.18 8.11 1.98
N ASN A 55 -31.15 8.97 1.79
CA ASN A 55 -31.73 9.25 0.46
C ASN A 55 -32.13 7.99 -0.32
N SER A 56 -32.82 7.07 0.35
CA SER A 56 -33.24 5.75 -0.17
C SER A 56 -32.09 4.80 -0.55
N ARG A 57 -30.84 5.12 -0.25
CA ARG A 57 -29.67 4.25 -0.41
C ARG A 57 -29.35 3.56 0.89
N LEU A 58 -28.93 2.31 0.78
CA LEU A 58 -28.42 1.53 1.90
C LEU A 58 -26.96 1.92 2.11
N VAL A 59 -26.59 2.37 3.31
CA VAL A 59 -25.22 2.76 3.66
C VAL A 59 -24.81 2.10 4.99
N LEU A 60 -23.55 1.76 5.12
CA LEU A 60 -23.02 1.23 6.38
C LEU A 60 -22.98 2.31 7.47
N THR A 61 -23.46 1.98 8.67
CA THR A 61 -23.18 2.77 9.86
C THR A 61 -21.68 2.73 10.21
N THR A 62 -21.22 3.62 11.09
CA THR A 62 -19.84 3.57 11.60
C THR A 62 -19.52 2.22 12.25
N LYS A 63 -20.47 1.67 13.04
CA LYS A 63 -20.34 0.33 13.65
C LYS A 63 -20.38 -0.78 12.59
N GLY A 64 -21.24 -0.66 11.60
CA GLY A 64 -21.34 -1.57 10.47
C GLY A 64 -20.04 -1.63 9.67
N ARG A 65 -19.45 -0.49 9.35
CA ARG A 65 -18.19 -0.40 8.63
C ARG A 65 -17.04 -1.10 9.38
N ARG A 66 -16.90 -0.82 10.67
CA ARG A 66 -15.88 -1.49 11.50
C ARG A 66 -16.07 -3.01 11.54
N LEU A 67 -17.32 -3.47 11.72
CA LEU A 67 -17.62 -4.90 11.75
C LEU A 67 -17.42 -5.55 10.37
N TRP A 68 -17.74 -4.84 9.29
CA TRP A 68 -17.55 -5.34 7.93
C TRP A 68 -16.08 -5.67 7.64
N TYR A 69 -15.14 -4.78 7.95
CA TYR A 69 -13.70 -5.05 7.77
C TYR A 69 -13.26 -6.33 8.49
N VAL A 70 -13.74 -6.54 9.72
CA VAL A 70 -13.40 -7.74 10.49
C VAL A 70 -14.07 -8.98 9.89
N ALA A 71 -15.35 -8.88 9.52
CA ALA A 71 -16.11 -10.00 8.97
C ALA A 71 -15.53 -10.44 7.60
N GLU A 72 -15.26 -9.50 6.70
CA GLU A 72 -14.67 -9.78 5.38
C GLU A 72 -13.31 -10.49 5.53
N SER A 73 -12.42 -9.97 6.37
CA SER A 73 -11.12 -10.57 6.61
C SER A 73 -11.22 -11.98 7.17
N SER A 74 -12.09 -12.19 8.17
CA SER A 74 -12.26 -13.49 8.83
C SER A 74 -12.89 -14.54 7.92
N LEU A 75 -13.91 -14.15 7.14
CA LEU A 75 -14.56 -15.06 6.17
C LEU A 75 -13.59 -15.48 5.08
N ASN A 76 -12.83 -14.53 4.52
CA ASN A 76 -11.81 -14.83 3.52
C ASN A 76 -10.70 -15.74 4.07
N GLN A 77 -10.34 -15.60 5.35
CA GLN A 77 -9.38 -16.49 6.01
C GLN A 77 -9.91 -17.91 6.15
N ILE A 78 -11.16 -18.07 6.56
CA ILE A 78 -11.79 -19.39 6.66
C ILE A 78 -11.90 -20.06 5.28
N GLU A 79 -12.34 -19.34 4.25
CA GLU A 79 -12.44 -19.89 2.88
C GLU A 79 -11.07 -20.32 2.35
N ARG A 80 -10.03 -19.52 2.59
CA ARG A 80 -8.64 -19.88 2.22
C ARG A 80 -8.19 -21.16 2.90
N GLU A 81 -8.39 -21.27 4.20
CA GLU A 81 -7.99 -22.46 4.97
C GLU A 81 -8.74 -23.72 4.49
N ILE A 82 -10.04 -23.60 4.23
CA ILE A 82 -10.83 -24.70 3.66
C ILE A 82 -10.27 -25.15 2.29
N ASN A 83 -9.87 -24.20 1.44
CA ASN A 83 -9.32 -24.50 0.12
C ASN A 83 -7.95 -25.18 0.22
N LEU A 84 -7.09 -24.75 1.14
CA LEU A 84 -5.82 -25.43 1.46
C LEU A 84 -6.04 -26.87 1.91
N LEU A 85 -6.94 -27.08 2.88
CA LEU A 85 -7.27 -28.40 3.40
C LEU A 85 -7.89 -29.34 2.35
N ARG A 86 -8.52 -28.78 1.32
CA ARG A 86 -9.05 -29.53 0.17
C ARG A 86 -8.00 -29.86 -0.89
N GLY A 87 -6.75 -29.41 -0.72
CA GLY A 87 -5.70 -29.61 -1.72
C GLY A 87 -5.91 -28.80 -3.01
N ALA A 88 -6.78 -27.79 -2.96
CA ALA A 88 -7.02 -26.90 -4.08
C ALA A 88 -6.04 -25.71 -4.02
N ASN A 89 -5.00 -25.79 -4.82
CA ASN A 89 -4.00 -24.78 -5.16
C ASN A 89 -2.85 -24.56 -4.16
N SER A 90 -1.63 -24.50 -4.72
CA SER A 90 -0.49 -23.80 -4.15
C SER A 90 -0.95 -22.44 -3.61
N GLY A 91 -0.70 -22.16 -2.32
CA GLY A 91 -1.14 -20.92 -1.70
C GLY A 91 -0.59 -19.69 -2.42
N THR A 92 -1.45 -18.79 -2.83
CA THR A 92 -1.04 -17.56 -3.52
C THR A 92 -0.94 -16.42 -2.52
N VAL A 93 0.26 -15.89 -2.34
CA VAL A 93 0.48 -14.63 -1.62
C VAL A 93 0.20 -13.48 -2.58
N ARG A 94 -0.72 -12.60 -2.21
CA ARG A 94 -0.96 -11.34 -2.92
C ARG A 94 -0.38 -10.19 -2.10
N VAL A 95 0.51 -9.42 -2.70
CA VAL A 95 1.19 -8.32 -2.03
C VAL A 95 1.23 -7.08 -2.92
N GLY A 96 0.87 -5.94 -2.34
CA GLY A 96 1.08 -4.64 -2.97
C GLY A 96 2.50 -4.15 -2.71
N ILE A 97 3.22 -3.70 -3.74
CA ILE A 97 4.61 -3.28 -3.57
C ILE A 97 4.88 -2.03 -4.40
N VAL A 98 5.55 -1.04 -3.81
CA VAL A 98 6.06 0.11 -4.58
C VAL A 98 7.04 -0.37 -5.64
N THR A 99 6.90 0.14 -6.85
CA THR A 99 7.59 -0.36 -8.04
C THR A 99 9.12 -0.38 -7.89
N THR A 100 9.71 0.62 -7.22
CA THR A 100 11.16 0.67 -7.00
C THR A 100 11.65 -0.50 -6.17
N PHE A 101 10.99 -0.81 -5.05
CA PHE A 101 11.37 -1.95 -4.22
C PHE A 101 11.17 -3.29 -4.95
N ALA A 102 10.05 -3.43 -5.66
CA ALA A 102 9.78 -4.63 -6.43
C ALA A 102 10.86 -4.89 -7.50
N SER A 103 11.23 -3.86 -8.26
CA SER A 103 12.19 -3.99 -9.37
C SER A 103 13.65 -4.06 -8.92
N ARG A 104 14.03 -3.32 -7.88
CA ARG A 104 15.44 -3.18 -7.49
C ARG A 104 15.88 -4.15 -6.41
N TRP A 105 14.99 -4.47 -5.47
CA TRP A 105 15.34 -5.35 -4.36
C TRP A 105 14.73 -6.74 -4.50
N LEU A 106 13.41 -6.84 -4.73
CA LEU A 106 12.70 -8.11 -4.68
C LEU A 106 12.99 -8.99 -5.91
N SER A 107 13.00 -8.41 -7.12
CA SER A 107 13.16 -9.17 -8.36
C SER A 107 14.42 -10.03 -8.39
N ALA A 108 15.54 -9.52 -7.91
CA ALA A 108 16.80 -10.24 -7.82
C ALA A 108 16.80 -11.41 -6.81
N ARG A 109 15.76 -11.49 -5.96
CA ARG A 109 15.64 -12.47 -4.87
C ARG A 109 14.49 -13.45 -5.04
N LEU A 110 13.73 -13.35 -6.13
CA LEU A 110 12.57 -14.23 -6.38
C LEU A 110 12.95 -15.70 -6.43
N THR A 111 14.11 -16.05 -7.00
CA THR A 111 14.60 -17.44 -7.00
C THR A 111 14.74 -17.97 -5.58
N LYS A 112 15.36 -17.21 -4.68
CA LYS A 112 15.51 -17.60 -3.27
C LYS A 112 14.16 -17.73 -2.55
N PHE A 113 13.17 -16.90 -2.94
CA PHE A 113 11.82 -17.03 -2.41
C PHE A 113 11.19 -18.37 -2.78
N PHE A 114 11.25 -18.76 -4.05
CA PHE A 114 10.68 -20.02 -4.53
C PHE A 114 11.46 -21.26 -4.03
N GLU A 115 12.76 -21.13 -3.78
CA GLU A 115 13.55 -22.18 -3.10
C GLU A 115 13.12 -22.35 -1.63
N ALA A 116 12.85 -21.24 -0.93
CA ALA A 116 12.42 -21.27 0.47
C ALA A 116 10.95 -21.64 0.65
N CYS A 117 10.12 -21.35 -0.33
CA CYS A 117 8.65 -21.50 -0.30
C CYS A 117 8.15 -22.15 -1.62
N PRO A 118 8.53 -23.42 -1.91
CA PRO A 118 8.28 -24.04 -3.23
C PRO A 118 6.79 -24.24 -3.55
N ASP A 119 5.95 -24.34 -2.52
CA ASP A 119 4.50 -24.55 -2.67
C ASP A 119 3.71 -23.25 -2.77
N LEU A 120 4.40 -22.09 -2.71
CA LEU A 120 3.75 -20.80 -2.78
C LEU A 120 3.87 -20.18 -4.17
N SER A 121 2.82 -19.52 -4.61
CA SER A 121 2.84 -18.57 -5.71
C SER A 121 2.77 -17.15 -5.18
N LEU A 122 3.42 -16.22 -5.88
CA LEU A 122 3.47 -14.81 -5.50
C LEU A 122 2.81 -13.96 -6.59
N LYS A 123 1.78 -13.20 -6.20
CA LYS A 123 1.16 -12.19 -7.05
C LYS A 123 1.54 -10.81 -6.54
N ILE A 124 2.38 -10.10 -7.29
CA ILE A 124 2.82 -8.76 -6.99
C ILE A 124 1.93 -7.77 -7.76
N GLU A 125 1.38 -6.81 -7.04
CA GLU A 125 0.61 -5.71 -7.61
C GLU A 125 1.32 -4.40 -7.26
N SER A 126 1.53 -3.52 -8.27
CA SER A 126 2.12 -2.21 -8.01
C SER A 126 1.13 -1.34 -7.27
N ILE A 127 1.59 -0.74 -6.17
CA ILE A 127 0.85 0.28 -5.42
C ILE A 127 1.80 1.42 -5.05
N ASN A 128 1.26 2.62 -4.97
CA ASN A 128 2.06 3.82 -4.77
C ASN A 128 1.61 4.63 -3.53
N SER A 129 0.56 4.21 -2.86
CA SER A 129 0.04 4.94 -1.69
C SER A 129 -0.65 4.03 -0.68
N ILE A 130 -0.78 4.54 0.53
CA ILE A 130 -1.55 3.88 1.60
C ILE A 130 -3.04 3.84 1.26
N ASP A 131 -3.56 4.84 0.52
CA ASP A 131 -4.97 4.87 0.11
C ASP A 131 -5.26 3.75 -0.90
N GLU A 132 -4.36 3.55 -1.88
CA GLU A 132 -4.45 2.40 -2.79
C GLU A 132 -4.40 1.07 -2.03
N PHE A 133 -3.55 0.96 -0.99
CA PHE A 133 -3.51 -0.23 -0.14
C PHE A 133 -4.81 -0.42 0.63
N GLN A 134 -5.40 0.65 1.16
CA GLN A 134 -6.64 0.57 1.90
C GLN A 134 -7.79 0.01 1.04
N ASP A 135 -7.86 0.43 -0.22
CA ASP A 135 -8.92 0.02 -1.15
C ASP A 135 -8.64 -1.32 -1.84
N ALA A 136 -7.39 -1.78 -1.85
CA ALA A 136 -6.98 -3.01 -2.50
C ALA A 136 -7.45 -4.28 -1.77
N ASN A 137 -7.56 -5.38 -2.50
CA ASN A 137 -7.96 -6.68 -1.95
C ASN A 137 -6.75 -7.58 -1.65
N PHE A 138 -5.80 -7.07 -0.84
CA PHE A 138 -4.70 -7.83 -0.24
C PHE A 138 -4.42 -7.35 1.18
N SER A 139 -3.84 -8.24 2.01
CA SER A 139 -3.72 -8.04 3.45
C SER A 139 -2.45 -7.34 3.88
N LEU A 140 -1.43 -7.33 3.00
CA LEU A 140 -0.11 -6.77 3.26
C LEU A 140 0.45 -6.04 2.05
N ALA A 141 1.29 -5.06 2.32
CA ALA A 141 1.95 -4.25 1.29
C ALA A 141 3.36 -3.86 1.71
N ILE A 142 4.21 -3.55 0.74
CA ILE A 142 5.52 -2.92 0.98
C ILE A 142 5.45 -1.50 0.45
N LEU A 143 5.52 -0.54 1.36
CA LEU A 143 5.45 0.89 1.09
C LEU A 143 6.70 1.59 1.62
N TRP A 144 7.05 2.71 0.99
CA TRP A 144 8.09 3.61 1.46
C TRP A 144 7.46 4.77 2.25
N GLY A 145 8.04 5.11 3.40
CA GLY A 145 7.55 6.18 4.26
C GLY A 145 8.20 6.16 5.65
N ASP A 146 7.60 6.90 6.58
CA ASP A 146 8.02 6.95 7.98
C ASP A 146 7.06 6.19 8.91
N THR A 147 5.79 6.53 8.89
CA THR A 147 4.76 5.91 9.73
C THR A 147 3.38 5.93 9.06
N TRP A 148 2.49 5.01 9.50
CA TRP A 148 1.07 4.98 9.10
C TRP A 148 0.20 4.76 10.35
N SER A 149 -0.37 5.81 10.89
CA SER A 149 -1.10 5.83 12.18
C SER A 149 -2.27 4.85 12.27
N ASN A 150 -2.83 4.43 11.14
CA ASN A 150 -4.00 3.55 11.09
C ASN A 150 -3.65 2.10 10.72
N PHE A 151 -2.37 1.77 10.52
CA PHE A 151 -1.92 0.45 10.08
C PHE A 151 -0.75 -0.04 10.93
N GLU A 152 -0.77 -1.33 11.25
CA GLU A 152 0.41 -1.98 11.78
C GLU A 152 1.47 -2.07 10.69
N HIS A 153 2.74 -1.83 11.02
CA HIS A 153 3.83 -1.93 10.07
C HIS A 153 5.14 -2.37 10.75
N GLU A 154 6.03 -2.93 9.95
CA GLU A 154 7.37 -3.35 10.36
C GLU A 154 8.40 -2.76 9.40
N LEU A 155 9.44 -2.15 9.93
CA LEU A 155 10.55 -1.64 9.11
C LEU A 155 11.27 -2.83 8.45
N LEU A 156 11.37 -2.80 7.13
CA LEU A 156 12.16 -3.74 6.35
C LEU A 156 13.57 -3.19 6.11
N MET A 157 13.66 -1.97 5.61
CA MET A 157 14.93 -1.36 5.24
C MET A 157 14.88 0.14 5.51
N SER A 158 15.77 0.64 6.36
CA SER A 158 15.97 2.08 6.53
C SER A 158 16.69 2.64 5.32
N THR A 159 16.31 3.84 4.87
CA THR A 159 16.93 4.50 3.72
C THR A 159 17.35 5.94 4.06
N SER A 160 18.38 6.41 3.34
CA SER A 160 18.73 7.83 3.27
C SER A 160 18.36 8.36 1.89
N SER A 161 17.54 9.40 1.83
CA SER A 161 17.07 9.90 0.55
C SER A 161 17.62 11.30 0.26
N PHE A 162 17.96 11.52 -1.01
CA PHE A 162 18.58 12.74 -1.50
C PHE A 162 17.80 13.28 -2.71
N VAL A 163 17.81 14.59 -2.89
CA VAL A 163 17.31 15.17 -4.14
C VAL A 163 18.35 14.98 -5.22
N MET A 164 17.93 14.40 -6.33
CA MET A 164 18.78 14.03 -7.45
C MET A 164 18.26 14.59 -8.78
N SER A 165 19.17 14.73 -9.72
CA SER A 165 18.92 15.17 -11.09
C SER A 165 19.79 14.37 -12.07
N ASN A 166 19.57 14.56 -13.37
CA ASN A 166 20.52 14.15 -14.39
C ASN A 166 21.76 15.09 -14.46
N GLU A 167 22.73 14.73 -15.27
CA GLU A 167 24.00 15.48 -15.42
C GLU A 167 23.78 16.91 -15.92
N GLU A 168 22.86 17.11 -16.86
CA GLU A 168 22.60 18.43 -17.46
C GLU A 168 22.08 19.43 -16.42
N ILE A 169 21.03 19.05 -15.67
CA ILE A 169 20.46 19.87 -14.59
C ILE A 169 21.50 20.09 -13.50
N TYR A 170 22.27 19.05 -13.10
CA TYR A 170 23.33 19.17 -12.12
C TYR A 170 24.36 20.25 -12.52
N LYS A 171 24.84 20.21 -13.77
CA LYS A 171 25.79 21.23 -14.28
C LYS A 171 25.20 22.65 -14.35
N GLN A 172 23.95 22.77 -14.78
CA GLN A 172 23.24 24.05 -14.82
C GLN A 172 23.03 24.66 -13.43
N THR A 173 22.82 23.82 -12.41
CA THR A 173 22.50 24.26 -11.06
C THR A 173 23.69 24.36 -10.12
N SER A 174 24.88 23.89 -10.52
CA SER A 174 26.10 23.81 -9.70
C SER A 174 26.57 25.12 -9.04
N LYS A 175 26.13 26.28 -9.58
CA LYS A 175 26.46 27.62 -9.05
C LYS A 175 25.27 28.33 -8.42
N LEU A 176 24.12 27.68 -8.35
CA LEU A 176 22.90 28.27 -7.82
C LEU A 176 22.76 27.91 -6.33
N ASP A 177 22.15 28.83 -5.59
CA ASP A 177 21.69 28.54 -4.24
C ASP A 177 20.57 27.50 -4.26
N LEU A 178 20.55 26.63 -3.27
CA LEU A 178 19.58 25.52 -3.15
C LEU A 178 18.12 26.00 -3.20
N ARG A 179 17.79 27.14 -2.58
CA ARG A 179 16.45 27.74 -2.63
C ARG A 179 16.07 28.14 -4.06
N MET A 180 17.03 28.66 -4.81
CA MET A 180 16.81 29.03 -6.22
C MET A 180 16.55 27.79 -7.07
N ILE A 181 17.33 26.71 -6.86
CA ILE A 181 17.14 25.43 -7.55
C ILE A 181 15.71 24.91 -7.32
N MET A 182 15.27 24.85 -6.07
CA MET A 182 13.94 24.34 -5.70
C MET A 182 12.78 25.19 -6.26
N LYS A 183 13.01 26.48 -6.53
CA LYS A 183 12.01 27.38 -7.14
C LYS A 183 11.98 27.31 -8.66
N THR A 184 13.10 27.00 -9.31
CA THR A 184 13.23 27.11 -10.77
C THR A 184 13.16 25.78 -11.50
N ILE A 185 13.69 24.71 -10.87
CA ILE A 185 13.67 23.38 -11.48
C ILE A 185 12.36 22.66 -11.13
N PRO A 186 11.70 22.01 -12.11
CA PRO A 186 10.48 21.24 -11.85
C PRO A 186 10.72 20.14 -10.81
N LEU A 187 9.87 20.11 -9.77
CA LEU A 187 9.87 19.02 -8.80
C LEU A 187 8.97 17.89 -9.30
N MET A 188 9.53 16.69 -9.38
CA MET A 188 8.79 15.47 -9.64
C MET A 188 8.45 14.84 -8.30
N ASN A 189 7.19 14.87 -7.91
CA ASN A 189 6.74 14.33 -6.63
C ASN A 189 5.82 13.12 -6.84
N ASP A 190 5.72 12.28 -5.80
CA ASP A 190 4.90 11.07 -5.78
C ASP A 190 3.41 11.35 -5.56
N GLY A 191 3.07 12.60 -5.28
CA GLY A 191 1.69 13.02 -5.05
C GLY A 191 1.21 12.81 -3.61
N PHE A 192 2.07 12.45 -2.69
CA PHE A 192 1.73 12.45 -1.28
C PHE A 192 1.52 13.89 -0.78
N TYR A 193 0.27 14.30 -0.68
CA TYR A 193 -0.17 15.54 -0.06
C TYR A 193 -0.67 15.25 1.35
N GLY A 194 0.17 15.47 2.31
CA GLY A 194 -0.24 15.35 3.70
C GLY A 194 1.01 15.26 4.55
N GLY A 195 1.45 16.34 5.17
CA GLY A 195 2.48 16.52 6.20
C GLY A 195 3.69 15.57 6.28
N HIS A 196 3.62 14.43 5.65
CA HIS A 196 4.57 13.32 5.68
C HIS A 196 5.14 12.95 4.30
N GLY A 197 4.86 13.72 3.24
CA GLY A 197 5.46 13.47 1.92
C GLY A 197 6.98 13.65 1.97
N GLY A 198 7.74 12.69 1.41
CA GLY A 198 9.19 12.68 1.46
C GLY A 198 9.83 14.01 1.03
N MET A 199 9.36 14.63 -0.06
CA MET A 199 9.89 15.91 -0.51
C MET A 199 9.62 17.06 0.48
N GLN A 200 8.47 17.11 1.12
CA GLN A 200 8.19 18.11 2.16
C GLN A 200 9.04 17.89 3.41
N ALA A 201 9.24 16.62 3.81
CA ALA A 201 10.11 16.27 4.91
C ALA A 201 11.58 16.66 4.61
N TRP A 202 12.03 16.42 3.37
CA TRP A 202 13.36 16.84 2.93
C TRP A 202 13.53 18.36 2.97
N HIS A 203 12.52 19.14 2.52
CA HIS A 203 12.57 20.62 2.62
C HIS A 203 12.70 21.09 4.08
N ARG A 204 12.02 20.42 5.02
CA ARG A 204 12.20 20.74 6.46
C ARG A 204 13.61 20.40 6.94
N ALA A 205 14.16 19.25 6.53
CA ALA A 205 15.53 18.88 6.86
C ALA A 205 16.57 19.86 6.29
N ALA A 206 16.27 20.43 5.13
CA ALA A 206 17.10 21.44 4.47
C ALA A 206 16.94 22.88 5.03
N ASP A 207 16.02 23.09 5.97
CA ASP A 207 15.63 24.42 6.48
C ASP A 207 15.24 25.41 5.38
N ILE A 208 14.47 24.92 4.40
CA ILE A 208 13.93 25.73 3.32
C ILE A 208 12.41 25.55 3.24
N GLY A 209 11.69 26.63 2.91
CA GLY A 209 10.25 26.57 2.70
C GLY A 209 9.87 25.66 1.53
N TYR A 210 8.82 24.86 1.68
CA TYR A 210 8.27 24.07 0.59
C TYR A 210 7.41 24.96 -0.32
N GLU A 211 8.01 25.45 -1.38
CA GLU A 211 7.34 26.21 -2.44
C GLU A 211 7.57 25.48 -3.76
N PRO A 212 6.67 24.56 -4.16
CA PRO A 212 6.86 23.80 -5.39
C PRO A 212 6.89 24.75 -6.59
N SER A 213 7.77 24.49 -7.55
CA SER A 213 7.81 25.26 -8.78
C SER A 213 6.46 25.18 -9.50
N LYS A 214 6.12 26.21 -10.30
CA LYS A 214 4.85 26.25 -11.04
C LYS A 214 4.70 25.08 -12.04
N ASN A 215 5.80 24.46 -12.42
CA ASN A 215 5.87 23.34 -13.36
C ASN A 215 6.11 22.00 -12.67
N SER A 216 5.82 21.89 -11.36
CA SER A 216 5.93 20.61 -10.66
C SER A 216 5.00 19.57 -11.25
N LEU A 217 5.52 18.35 -11.44
CA LEU A 217 4.78 17.22 -11.97
C LEU A 217 4.49 16.22 -10.84
N LYS A 218 3.26 15.71 -10.85
CA LYS A 218 2.86 14.59 -10.00
C LYS A 218 2.97 13.30 -10.80
N ILE A 219 3.94 12.45 -10.45
CA ILE A 219 4.15 11.14 -11.07
C ILE A 219 4.20 10.11 -9.94
N THR A 220 3.09 9.39 -9.73
CA THR A 220 2.95 8.42 -8.65
C THR A 220 3.78 7.17 -8.88
N ASP A 221 3.85 6.68 -10.12
CA ASP A 221 4.69 5.54 -10.46
C ASP A 221 6.18 5.90 -10.35
N SER A 222 6.89 5.18 -9.47
CA SER A 222 8.29 5.49 -9.17
C SER A 222 9.24 5.23 -10.33
N PHE A 223 8.97 4.22 -11.17
CA PHE A 223 9.80 3.93 -12.33
C PHE A 223 9.68 5.04 -13.39
N THR A 224 8.47 5.47 -13.72
CA THR A 224 8.21 6.58 -14.65
C THR A 224 8.84 7.88 -14.12
N ARG A 225 8.76 8.12 -12.80
CA ARG A 225 9.36 9.30 -12.17
C ARG A 225 10.89 9.27 -12.24
N LEU A 226 11.51 8.09 -12.01
CA LEU A 226 12.95 7.91 -12.15
C LEU A 226 13.41 8.21 -13.58
N GLN A 227 12.73 7.63 -14.56
CA GLN A 227 13.04 7.84 -15.96
C GLN A 227 12.92 9.33 -16.35
N ALA A 228 11.87 10.00 -15.88
CA ALA A 228 11.69 11.43 -16.16
C ALA A 228 12.83 12.30 -15.60
N VAL A 229 13.39 11.95 -14.42
CA VAL A 229 14.57 12.64 -13.87
C VAL A 229 15.81 12.37 -14.71
N ILE A 230 16.04 11.13 -15.12
CA ILE A 230 17.15 10.74 -16.00
C ILE A 230 17.06 11.49 -17.33
N ASP A 231 15.86 11.65 -17.88
CA ASP A 231 15.59 12.37 -19.12
C ASP A 231 15.64 13.92 -18.95
N GLY A 232 16.00 14.41 -17.77
CA GLY A 232 16.21 15.84 -17.52
C GLY A 232 14.92 16.66 -17.38
N GLN A 233 13.79 16.03 -17.05
CA GLN A 233 12.51 16.73 -16.91
C GLN A 233 12.37 17.45 -15.55
N GLY A 234 13.30 17.22 -14.60
CA GLY A 234 13.29 17.86 -13.30
C GLY A 234 14.13 17.11 -12.27
N ILE A 235 13.81 17.34 -10.99
CA ILE A 235 14.49 16.74 -9.84
C ILE A 235 13.48 15.99 -8.96
N ALA A 236 13.94 14.92 -8.30
CA ALA A 236 13.13 14.13 -7.37
C ALA A 236 13.96 13.62 -6.20
N LEU A 237 13.26 13.15 -5.16
CA LEU A 237 13.86 12.49 -4.00
C LEU A 237 14.00 10.99 -4.30
N TRP A 238 15.23 10.46 -4.09
CA TRP A 238 15.58 9.06 -4.28
C TRP A 238 16.47 8.56 -3.16
N ASP A 239 16.40 7.27 -2.89
CA ASP A 239 17.21 6.55 -1.90
C ASP A 239 18.25 5.63 -2.57
N GLU A 240 18.91 4.80 -1.77
CA GLU A 240 19.99 3.91 -2.21
C GLU A 240 19.58 2.86 -3.24
N LEU A 241 18.28 2.63 -3.47
CA LEU A 241 17.83 1.69 -4.51
C LEU A 241 18.12 2.17 -5.94
N VAL A 242 18.55 3.42 -6.11
CA VAL A 242 18.99 3.96 -7.42
C VAL A 242 20.52 4.15 -7.51
N ASN A 243 21.30 3.48 -6.65
CA ASN A 243 22.75 3.56 -6.69
C ASN A 243 23.36 3.14 -8.04
N GLU A 244 22.72 2.19 -8.73
CA GLU A 244 23.16 1.78 -10.08
C GLU A 244 23.16 2.96 -11.06
N GLU A 245 22.13 3.79 -11.05
CA GLU A 245 22.05 4.99 -11.89
C GLU A 245 23.07 6.07 -11.48
N ILE A 246 23.45 6.13 -10.22
CA ILE A 246 24.51 7.02 -9.73
C ILE A 246 25.88 6.53 -10.22
N ASP A 247 26.15 5.23 -10.06
CA ASP A 247 27.40 4.61 -10.49
C ASP A 247 27.60 4.68 -12.02
N GLU A 248 26.51 4.60 -12.77
CA GLU A 248 26.50 4.78 -14.22
C GLU A 248 26.56 6.27 -14.67
N GLY A 249 26.54 7.21 -13.74
CA GLY A 249 26.57 8.65 -14.06
C GLY A 249 25.28 9.19 -14.68
N LYS A 250 24.15 8.54 -14.45
CA LYS A 250 22.82 8.97 -14.89
C LYS A 250 22.15 9.90 -13.90
N LEU A 251 22.47 9.75 -12.60
CA LEU A 251 21.95 10.57 -11.51
C LEU A 251 23.07 11.23 -10.70
N PHE A 252 22.77 12.45 -10.24
CA PHE A 252 23.69 13.30 -9.48
C PHE A 252 22.97 13.92 -8.30
N TYR A 253 23.63 13.98 -7.15
CA TYR A 253 23.11 14.64 -5.95
C TYR A 253 23.08 16.16 -6.15
N ILE A 254 21.93 16.77 -5.96
CA ILE A 254 21.77 18.24 -5.98
C ILE A 254 22.31 18.87 -4.70
N SER A 255 22.31 18.12 -3.59
CA SER A 255 22.76 18.57 -2.27
C SER A 255 23.18 17.38 -1.43
N ASP A 256 24.10 17.61 -0.48
CA ASP A 256 24.51 16.61 0.52
C ASP A 256 23.46 16.43 1.63
N ILE A 257 22.39 17.22 1.62
CA ILE A 257 21.31 17.11 2.60
C ILE A 257 20.53 15.84 2.36
N LYS A 258 20.50 14.96 3.35
CA LYS A 258 19.78 13.70 3.32
C LYS A 258 18.52 13.75 4.18
N LEU A 259 17.49 13.06 3.74
CA LEU A 259 16.31 12.76 4.53
C LEU A 259 16.52 11.39 5.18
N GLU A 260 16.50 11.37 6.51
CA GLU A 260 16.57 10.15 7.33
C GLU A 260 15.25 9.90 8.05
N GLY A 261 15.09 8.71 8.62
CA GLY A 261 13.88 8.30 9.34
C GLY A 261 12.78 7.77 8.45
N PHE A 262 13.07 7.60 7.16
CA PHE A 262 12.21 6.95 6.17
C PHE A 262 12.78 5.59 5.78
N GLY A 263 11.94 4.75 5.20
CA GLY A 263 12.36 3.43 4.75
C GLY A 263 11.24 2.65 4.10
N TYR A 264 11.55 1.41 3.73
CA TYR A 264 10.57 0.46 3.25
C TYR A 264 10.00 -0.32 4.42
N HIS A 265 8.68 -0.39 4.49
CA HIS A 265 7.96 -1.06 5.56
C HIS A 265 7.01 -2.10 5.00
N LEU A 266 6.88 -3.21 5.69
CA LEU A 266 5.80 -4.16 5.50
C LEU A 266 4.60 -3.68 6.31
N VAL A 267 3.54 -3.29 5.61
CA VAL A 267 2.33 -2.68 6.16
C VAL A 267 1.18 -3.68 6.10
N TYR A 268 0.36 -3.74 7.13
CA TYR A 268 -0.71 -4.73 7.31
C TYR A 268 -2.06 -4.07 7.47
N LYS A 269 -3.09 -4.60 6.83
CA LYS A 269 -4.49 -4.27 7.19
C LYS A 269 -4.84 -4.80 8.59
N ASN A 270 -4.39 -6.01 8.88
CA ASN A 270 -4.48 -6.65 10.20
C ASN A 270 -3.43 -7.77 10.26
N LYS A 271 -2.34 -7.55 10.99
CA LYS A 271 -1.24 -8.50 11.11
C LYS A 271 -1.65 -9.83 11.72
N SER A 272 -2.61 -9.82 12.66
CA SER A 272 -3.08 -11.04 13.33
C SER A 272 -3.94 -11.93 12.44
N SER A 273 -4.43 -11.42 11.30
CA SER A 273 -5.28 -12.13 10.35
C SER A 273 -4.54 -12.59 9.07
N LEU A 274 -3.22 -12.50 9.05
CA LEU A 274 -2.43 -13.00 7.92
C LEU A 274 -2.63 -14.51 7.74
N SER A 275 -2.81 -14.94 6.50
CA SER A 275 -2.84 -16.36 6.15
C SER A 275 -1.49 -17.02 6.42
N PHE A 276 -1.47 -18.35 6.40
CA PHE A 276 -0.22 -19.11 6.54
C PHE A 276 0.82 -18.69 5.48
N GLU A 277 0.40 -18.55 4.23
CA GLU A 277 1.24 -18.15 3.09
C GLU A 277 1.81 -16.74 3.27
N GLU A 278 0.94 -15.80 3.68
CA GLU A 278 1.35 -14.41 3.96
C GLU A 278 2.35 -14.34 5.13
N GLN A 279 2.19 -15.19 6.15
CA GLN A 279 3.16 -15.32 7.23
C GLN A 279 4.49 -15.93 6.76
N GLN A 280 4.46 -16.89 5.83
CA GLN A 280 5.70 -17.45 5.24
C GLN A 280 6.43 -16.40 4.41
N PHE A 281 5.72 -15.63 3.57
CA PHE A 281 6.30 -14.51 2.82
C PHE A 281 6.91 -13.48 3.78
N ARG A 282 6.18 -13.08 4.84
CA ARG A 282 6.68 -12.17 5.86
C ARG A 282 7.98 -12.67 6.50
N LYS A 283 7.99 -13.94 6.95
CA LYS A 283 9.19 -14.56 7.57
C LYS A 283 10.37 -14.58 6.61
N TRP A 284 10.10 -14.91 5.35
CA TRP A 284 11.14 -14.98 4.33
C TRP A 284 11.75 -13.59 4.07
N ILE A 285 10.92 -12.56 3.83
CA ILE A 285 11.43 -11.22 3.50
C ILE A 285 12.20 -10.60 4.66
N MET A 286 11.73 -10.78 5.89
CA MET A 286 12.46 -10.31 7.09
C MET A 286 13.83 -10.97 7.19
N LYS A 287 13.89 -12.28 7.01
CA LYS A 287 15.15 -13.03 7.06
C LYS A 287 16.13 -12.66 5.94
N GLU A 288 15.61 -12.42 4.73
CA GLU A 288 16.43 -12.06 3.56
C GLU A 288 17.05 -10.64 3.70
N LEU A 289 16.47 -9.79 4.52
CA LEU A 289 16.98 -8.44 4.83
C LEU A 289 18.00 -8.43 5.99
N GLU A 290 18.01 -9.46 6.84
CA GLU A 290 18.99 -9.59 7.94
C GLU A 290 20.34 -10.17 7.48
N GLY A 291 20.38 -10.80 6.31
CA GLY A 291 21.58 -11.50 5.75
C GLY A 291 22.18 -10.83 4.56
#